data_9a407eb2f35988a8c6cca50bcebdfcaf
#
_entry.id   9a407eb2f35988a8c6cca50bcebdfcaf
#
_cell.length_a   1.000
_cell.length_b   1.000
_cell.length_c   1.000
_cell.angle_alpha   90.00
_cell.angle_beta   90.00
_cell.angle_gamma   90.00
#
_symmetry.space_group_name_H-M   'P 1'
#
loop_
_entity.id
_entity.type
_entity.pdbx_description
1 polymer ?
#
loop_
_entity_poly.entity_id
_entity_poly.type
_entity_poly.pdbx_seq_one_letter_code
_entity_poly.pdbx_strand_id
1 'polypeptide(L)'
;MAKYNLIGRQKEIEELERLYSSNKSEFLAIYGRRRVGKSYLIDEVYGEKMAFSAVGVYFKKEDRSNLRCRQEQLAHFYESLLQYGMSVETPMPNSWREAFRLLRQLLENCGKRRKVVFLDELPWLAGPQSSELIAELGFFWNSWACKQRNIILVVCGSATSWMLDNVIREYGGLYSRLTMKMQLHPFTLGECEQYYKDRDFHFSRYEIALAYMALGGIPYYMDLLRNDRTLAENIDQIFFKNPQIKQEFEDVYMGLFSSSEKYVDIVVELGKHKYGMTRKEIADA
;
A
#
# COMPACT_ATOMS: atom_id res chain seq x y z
N MET A 1 -7.52 -26.79 6.05
CA MET A 1 -6.94 -25.85 5.07
C MET A 1 -7.05 -24.44 5.63
N ALA A 2 -6.03 -23.61 5.50
CA ALA A 2 -6.11 -22.20 5.90
C ALA A 2 -7.23 -21.52 5.09
N LYS A 3 -8.01 -20.65 5.72
CA LYS A 3 -9.13 -19.93 5.08
C LYS A 3 -8.64 -18.94 4.00
N TYR A 4 -7.40 -18.48 4.12
CA TYR A 4 -6.77 -17.54 3.22
C TYR A 4 -5.41 -18.06 2.76
N ASN A 5 -5.00 -17.70 1.56
CA ASN A 5 -3.66 -18.03 1.02
C ASN A 5 -2.61 -17.02 1.54
N LEU A 6 -2.56 -16.86 2.87
CA LEU A 6 -1.68 -15.92 3.57
C LEU A 6 -0.76 -16.67 4.52
N ILE A 7 0.52 -16.34 4.49
CA ILE A 7 1.50 -16.80 5.45
C ILE A 7 1.63 -15.74 6.54
N GLY A 8 1.56 -16.18 7.80
CA GLY A 8 1.54 -15.24 8.92
C GLY A 8 0.28 -14.37 8.94
N ARG A 9 0.42 -13.13 9.38
CA ARG A 9 -0.64 -12.09 9.36
C ARG A 9 -1.88 -12.44 10.19
N GLN A 10 -1.77 -13.39 11.11
CA GLN A 10 -2.94 -13.90 11.84
C GLN A 10 -3.67 -12.78 12.59
N LYS A 11 -2.92 -11.86 13.22
CA LYS A 11 -3.51 -10.72 13.94
C LYS A 11 -4.24 -9.75 13.01
N GLU A 12 -3.62 -9.45 11.88
CA GLU A 12 -4.19 -8.57 10.86
C GLU A 12 -5.47 -9.18 10.26
N ILE A 13 -5.47 -10.48 9.99
CA ILE A 13 -6.65 -11.21 9.48
C ILE A 13 -7.78 -11.17 10.51
N GLU A 14 -7.52 -11.49 11.78
CA GLU A 14 -8.50 -11.46 12.85
C GLU A 14 -9.14 -10.06 12.99
N GLU A 15 -8.34 -9.01 12.94
CA GLU A 15 -8.83 -7.64 12.99
C GLU A 15 -9.69 -7.27 11.77
N LEU A 16 -9.29 -7.67 10.57
CA LEU A 16 -10.09 -7.44 9.35
C LEU A 16 -11.42 -8.20 9.41
N GLU A 17 -11.43 -9.44 9.88
CA GLU A 17 -12.66 -10.22 10.07
C GLU A 17 -13.57 -9.59 11.14
N ARG A 18 -12.98 -9.08 12.22
CA ARG A 18 -13.71 -8.36 13.26
C ARG A 18 -14.39 -7.10 12.70
N LEU A 19 -13.68 -6.31 11.87
CA LEU A 19 -14.27 -5.15 11.20
C LEU A 19 -15.40 -5.57 10.25
N TYR A 20 -15.23 -6.67 9.51
CA TYR A 20 -16.25 -7.16 8.61
C TYR A 20 -17.52 -7.62 9.33
N SER A 21 -17.38 -8.19 10.51
CA SER A 21 -18.47 -8.70 11.34
C SER A 21 -19.15 -7.61 12.19
N SER A 22 -18.59 -6.40 12.25
CA SER A 22 -19.17 -5.31 13.03
C SER A 22 -20.49 -4.82 12.42
N ASN A 23 -21.38 -4.27 13.26
CA ASN A 23 -22.69 -3.73 12.83
C ASN A 23 -22.65 -2.22 12.60
N LYS A 24 -21.48 -1.65 12.32
CA LYS A 24 -21.29 -0.22 12.05
C LYS A 24 -20.39 -0.04 10.83
N SER A 25 -20.43 1.14 10.23
CA SER A 25 -19.44 1.49 9.21
C SER A 25 -18.07 1.63 9.84
N GLU A 26 -17.06 1.11 9.16
CA GLU A 26 -15.66 1.10 9.61
C GLU A 26 -14.77 1.83 8.61
N PHE A 27 -13.80 2.58 9.15
CA PHE A 27 -12.82 3.28 8.35
C PHE A 27 -11.41 2.83 8.76
N LEU A 28 -10.80 2.00 7.93
CA LEU A 28 -9.46 1.46 8.12
C LEU A 28 -8.42 2.22 7.29
N ALA A 29 -7.34 2.66 7.93
CA ALA A 29 -6.12 3.07 7.24
C ALA A 29 -5.05 1.99 7.42
N ILE A 30 -4.59 1.40 6.31
CA ILE A 30 -3.47 0.47 6.29
C ILE A 30 -2.24 1.14 5.65
N TYR A 31 -1.10 1.06 6.32
CA TYR A 31 0.13 1.70 5.87
C TYR A 31 1.36 0.87 6.26
N GLY A 32 2.49 1.17 5.66
CA GLY A 32 3.74 0.45 5.88
C GLY A 32 4.58 0.43 4.62
N ARG A 33 5.78 -0.13 4.73
CA ARG A 33 6.76 -0.17 3.64
C ARG A 33 6.15 -0.72 2.35
N ARG A 34 6.64 -0.24 1.20
CA ARG A 34 6.31 -0.81 -0.11
C ARG A 34 6.65 -2.30 -0.13
N ARG A 35 5.81 -3.11 -0.80
CA ARG A 35 6.02 -4.56 -1.03
C ARG A 35 5.92 -5.48 0.19
N VAL A 36 5.41 -4.98 1.32
CA VAL A 36 5.12 -5.82 2.50
C VAL A 36 3.81 -6.61 2.41
N GLY A 37 3.06 -6.47 1.29
CA GLY A 37 1.83 -7.21 1.04
C GLY A 37 0.55 -6.55 1.54
N LYS A 38 0.48 -5.21 1.61
CA LYS A 38 -0.74 -4.48 2.06
C LYS A 38 -1.95 -4.77 1.19
N SER A 39 -1.83 -4.52 -0.12
CA SER A 39 -2.90 -4.76 -1.10
C SER A 39 -3.27 -6.24 -1.16
N TYR A 40 -2.26 -7.13 -1.17
CA TYR A 40 -2.46 -8.57 -1.16
C TYR A 40 -3.26 -9.05 0.07
N LEU A 41 -2.97 -8.54 1.25
CA LEU A 41 -3.74 -8.84 2.48
C LEU A 41 -5.21 -8.43 2.33
N ILE A 42 -5.48 -7.23 1.82
CA ILE A 42 -6.85 -6.74 1.63
C ILE A 42 -7.58 -7.54 0.55
N ASP A 43 -6.92 -7.87 -0.55
CA ASP A 43 -7.49 -8.68 -1.65
C ASP A 43 -7.82 -10.10 -1.18
N GLU A 44 -6.96 -10.75 -0.43
CA GLU A 44 -7.20 -12.09 0.11
C GLU A 44 -8.38 -12.13 1.10
N VAL A 45 -8.49 -11.13 1.98
CA VAL A 45 -9.54 -11.12 3.02
C VAL A 45 -10.86 -10.57 2.48
N TYR A 46 -10.81 -9.58 1.60
CA TYR A 46 -11.98 -8.82 1.17
C TYR A 46 -12.30 -8.89 -0.34
N GLY A 47 -11.45 -9.49 -1.18
CA GLY A 47 -11.58 -9.45 -2.65
C GLY A 47 -12.99 -9.77 -3.14
N GLU A 48 -13.57 -10.91 -2.76
CA GLU A 48 -14.94 -11.29 -3.11
C GLU A 48 -16.03 -10.39 -2.51
N LYS A 49 -15.67 -9.66 -1.44
CA LYS A 49 -16.57 -8.79 -0.68
C LYS A 49 -16.53 -7.35 -1.16
N MET A 50 -15.58 -7.00 -2.04
CA MET A 50 -15.43 -5.64 -2.55
C MET A 50 -16.66 -5.18 -3.32
N ALA A 51 -17.16 -4.02 -2.94
CA ALA A 51 -18.20 -3.29 -3.66
C ALA A 51 -17.60 -2.23 -4.59
N PHE A 52 -16.36 -1.82 -4.32
CA PHE A 52 -15.58 -0.92 -5.16
C PHE A 52 -14.09 -0.99 -4.78
N SER A 53 -13.22 -0.90 -5.77
CA SER A 53 -11.78 -0.74 -5.59
C SER A 53 -11.23 0.21 -6.64
N ALA A 54 -10.33 1.11 -6.24
CA ALA A 54 -9.57 1.97 -7.13
C ALA A 54 -8.13 2.08 -6.65
N VAL A 55 -7.20 2.19 -7.59
CA VAL A 55 -5.75 2.27 -7.32
C VAL A 55 -5.21 3.60 -7.83
N GLY A 56 -4.44 4.30 -7.02
CA GLY A 56 -3.72 5.49 -7.44
C GLY A 56 -2.57 5.16 -8.39
N VAL A 57 -2.43 5.95 -9.44
CA VAL A 57 -1.38 5.77 -10.46
C VAL A 57 -0.21 6.71 -10.15
N TYR A 58 1.01 6.18 -10.25
CA TYR A 58 2.22 6.98 -10.10
C TYR A 58 2.54 7.75 -11.37
N PHE A 59 2.79 9.06 -11.24
CA PHE A 59 3.30 9.92 -12.31
C PHE A 59 4.71 10.39 -12.00
N LYS A 60 5.61 10.37 -12.99
CA LYS A 60 6.96 10.92 -12.87
C LYS A 60 6.91 12.43 -12.62
N LYS A 61 7.92 12.99 -11.95
CA LYS A 61 7.98 14.43 -11.58
C LYS A 61 7.79 15.37 -12.79
N GLU A 62 8.32 14.98 -13.92
CA GLU A 62 8.28 15.74 -15.19
C GLU A 62 6.86 15.82 -15.77
N ASP A 63 6.04 14.80 -15.54
CA ASP A 63 4.65 14.71 -16.02
C ASP A 63 3.63 15.29 -15.02
N ARG A 64 4.10 15.78 -13.88
CA ARG A 64 3.25 16.25 -12.76
C ARG A 64 2.74 17.68 -12.97
N SER A 65 2.19 18.03 -14.14
CA SER A 65 1.28 19.17 -14.14
C SER A 65 0.06 18.78 -13.29
N ASN A 66 -0.24 19.58 -12.27
CA ASN A 66 -1.28 19.27 -11.27
C ASN A 66 -2.63 18.94 -11.93
N LEU A 67 -2.96 19.61 -13.03
CA LEU A 67 -4.22 19.42 -13.72
C LEU A 67 -4.27 18.09 -14.48
N ARG A 68 -3.19 17.72 -15.18
CA ARG A 68 -3.12 16.46 -15.94
C ARG A 68 -3.15 15.26 -15.02
N CYS A 69 -2.33 15.24 -13.96
CA CYS A 69 -2.35 14.16 -12.96
C CYS A 69 -3.73 13.95 -12.38
N ARG A 70 -4.41 15.05 -12.01
CA ARG A 70 -5.76 14.97 -11.45
C ARG A 70 -6.77 14.39 -12.45
N GLN A 71 -6.72 14.81 -13.72
CA GLN A 71 -7.61 14.29 -14.76
C GLN A 71 -7.40 12.81 -15.02
N GLU A 72 -6.16 12.36 -15.10
CA GLU A 72 -5.82 10.94 -15.28
C GLU A 72 -6.27 10.10 -14.06
N GLN A 73 -6.07 10.58 -12.83
CA GLN A 73 -6.57 9.89 -11.64
C GLN A 73 -8.10 9.78 -11.65
N LEU A 74 -8.80 10.82 -12.04
CA LEU A 74 -10.26 10.81 -12.17
C LEU A 74 -10.72 9.86 -13.26
N ALA A 75 -9.99 9.77 -14.40
CA ALA A 75 -10.28 8.82 -15.47
C ALA A 75 -10.15 7.37 -14.97
N HIS A 76 -9.05 7.02 -14.31
CA HIS A 76 -8.87 5.67 -13.72
C HIS A 76 -9.91 5.35 -12.64
N PHE A 77 -10.26 6.33 -11.81
CA PHE A 77 -11.33 6.15 -10.84
C PHE A 77 -12.68 5.90 -11.52
N TYR A 78 -12.97 6.61 -12.61
CA TYR A 78 -14.18 6.41 -13.40
C TYR A 78 -14.20 5.03 -14.09
N GLU A 79 -13.10 4.57 -14.65
CA GLU A 79 -12.98 3.22 -15.20
C GLU A 79 -13.28 2.16 -14.11
N SER A 80 -12.79 2.38 -12.89
CA SER A 80 -13.12 1.50 -11.76
C SER A 80 -14.63 1.54 -11.46
N LEU A 81 -15.29 2.70 -11.49
CA LEU A 81 -16.75 2.78 -11.32
C LEU A 81 -17.50 1.95 -12.36
N LEU A 82 -17.06 2.00 -13.62
CA LEU A 82 -17.65 1.20 -14.71
C LEU A 82 -17.46 -0.31 -14.47
N GLN A 83 -16.25 -0.73 -14.05
CA GLN A 83 -15.96 -2.14 -13.74
C GLN A 83 -16.84 -2.68 -12.61
N TYR A 84 -17.21 -1.85 -11.65
CA TYR A 84 -18.09 -2.22 -10.54
C TYR A 84 -19.59 -2.01 -10.83
N GLY A 85 -19.97 -1.73 -12.08
CA GLY A 85 -21.36 -1.75 -12.54
C GLY A 85 -22.02 -0.37 -12.67
N MET A 86 -21.26 0.72 -12.70
CA MET A 86 -21.78 2.02 -13.12
C MET A 86 -22.15 1.97 -14.62
N SER A 87 -23.25 2.62 -15.01
CA SER A 87 -23.64 2.71 -16.41
C SER A 87 -22.59 3.48 -17.23
N VAL A 88 -22.28 2.97 -18.43
CA VAL A 88 -21.40 3.66 -19.40
C VAL A 88 -21.99 4.99 -19.91
N GLU A 89 -23.28 5.20 -19.76
CA GLU A 89 -23.94 6.47 -20.08
C GLU A 89 -23.69 7.55 -19.02
N THR A 90 -23.15 7.19 -17.86
CA THR A 90 -22.81 8.13 -16.80
C THR A 90 -21.64 9.00 -17.24
N PRO A 91 -21.73 10.34 -17.20
CA PRO A 91 -20.61 11.18 -17.58
C PRO A 91 -19.40 10.96 -16.67
N MET A 92 -18.19 11.02 -17.26
CA MET A 92 -16.96 11.00 -16.48
C MET A 92 -16.91 12.20 -15.52
N PRO A 93 -16.55 11.98 -14.23
CA PRO A 93 -16.47 13.06 -13.25
C PRO A 93 -15.30 14.01 -13.58
N ASN A 94 -15.48 15.31 -13.36
CA ASN A 94 -14.45 16.32 -13.54
C ASN A 94 -13.85 16.83 -12.21
N SER A 95 -14.33 16.31 -11.09
CA SER A 95 -13.88 16.64 -9.73
C SER A 95 -14.00 15.45 -8.80
N TRP A 96 -13.22 15.45 -7.72
CA TRP A 96 -13.33 14.43 -6.66
C TRP A 96 -14.72 14.44 -5.99
N ARG A 97 -15.36 15.61 -5.90
CA ARG A 97 -16.74 15.73 -5.43
C ARG A 97 -17.71 14.91 -6.28
N GLU A 98 -17.61 15.03 -7.60
CA GLU A 98 -18.45 14.26 -8.53
C GLU A 98 -18.08 12.77 -8.48
N ALA A 99 -16.82 12.42 -8.44
CA ALA A 99 -16.35 11.04 -8.34
C ALA A 99 -16.92 10.35 -7.09
N PHE A 100 -16.87 10.97 -5.92
CA PHE A 100 -17.45 10.41 -4.69
C PHE A 100 -18.98 10.42 -4.71
N ARG A 101 -19.62 11.35 -5.40
CA ARG A 101 -21.08 11.30 -5.62
C ARG A 101 -21.47 10.07 -6.45
N LEU A 102 -20.74 9.78 -7.54
CA LEU A 102 -20.95 8.60 -8.36
C LEU A 102 -20.66 7.31 -7.57
N LEU A 103 -19.60 7.28 -6.77
CA LEU A 103 -19.31 6.15 -5.89
C LEU A 103 -20.46 5.89 -4.91
N ARG A 104 -21.03 6.94 -4.33
CA ARG A 104 -22.20 6.82 -3.48
C ARG A 104 -23.39 6.20 -4.22
N GLN A 105 -23.71 6.65 -5.42
CA GLN A 105 -24.78 6.07 -6.26
C GLN A 105 -24.54 4.59 -6.56
N LEU A 106 -23.29 4.23 -6.92
CA LEU A 106 -22.89 2.84 -7.14
C LEU A 106 -23.15 2.00 -5.89
N LEU A 107 -22.72 2.48 -4.73
CA LEU A 107 -22.86 1.77 -3.47
C LEU A 107 -24.34 1.67 -3.02
N GLU A 108 -25.16 2.68 -3.26
CA GLU A 108 -26.60 2.63 -2.95
C GLU A 108 -27.31 1.54 -3.77
N ASN A 109 -26.92 1.35 -5.04
CA ASN A 109 -27.45 0.33 -5.93
C ASN A 109 -26.81 -1.07 -5.76
N CYS A 110 -25.71 -1.16 -5.00
CA CYS A 110 -25.02 -2.41 -4.77
C CYS A 110 -25.82 -3.31 -3.79
N GLY A 111 -26.18 -4.51 -4.22
CA GLY A 111 -26.95 -5.49 -3.43
C GLY A 111 -26.17 -6.17 -2.30
N LYS A 112 -24.86 -5.91 -2.13
CA LYS A 112 -24.06 -6.54 -1.08
C LYS A 112 -24.51 -6.07 0.31
N ARG A 113 -24.69 -7.04 1.23
CA ARG A 113 -25.08 -6.77 2.62
C ARG A 113 -24.03 -5.92 3.35
N ARG A 114 -22.75 -6.21 3.16
CA ARG A 114 -21.60 -5.46 3.65
C ARG A 114 -20.77 -5.00 2.45
N LYS A 115 -20.42 -3.75 2.38
CA LYS A 115 -19.81 -3.11 1.21
C LYS A 115 -18.41 -2.66 1.56
N VAL A 116 -17.41 -3.34 1.00
CA VAL A 116 -16.02 -2.94 1.13
C VAL A 116 -15.66 -1.99 -0.01
N VAL A 117 -15.13 -0.83 0.35
CA VAL A 117 -14.59 0.16 -0.58
C VAL A 117 -13.09 0.24 -0.33
N PHE A 118 -12.27 -0.05 -1.31
CA PHE A 118 -10.82 -0.05 -1.20
C PHE A 118 -10.20 1.02 -2.09
N LEU A 119 -9.46 1.96 -1.49
CA LEU A 119 -8.67 2.97 -2.17
C LEU A 119 -7.19 2.67 -1.94
N ASP A 120 -6.57 2.01 -2.90
CA ASP A 120 -5.17 1.63 -2.82
C ASP A 120 -4.26 2.74 -3.33
N GLU A 121 -3.06 2.82 -2.79
CA GLU A 121 -2.07 3.87 -3.02
C GLU A 121 -2.70 5.28 -2.99
N LEU A 122 -3.43 5.55 -1.90
CA LEU A 122 -4.10 6.83 -1.66
C LEU A 122 -3.17 8.05 -1.83
N PRO A 123 -1.86 8.01 -1.46
CA PRO A 123 -0.93 9.10 -1.73
C PRO A 123 -0.79 9.43 -3.22
N TRP A 124 -0.84 8.43 -4.10
CA TRP A 124 -0.78 8.64 -5.53
C TRP A 124 -2.11 9.11 -6.10
N LEU A 125 -3.21 8.52 -5.61
CA LEU A 125 -4.55 8.94 -5.97
C LEU A 125 -4.79 10.42 -5.64
N ALA A 126 -4.29 10.89 -4.49
CA ALA A 126 -4.36 12.28 -4.08
C ALA A 126 -3.52 13.23 -4.94
N GLY A 127 -2.41 12.72 -5.47
CA GLY A 127 -1.49 13.50 -6.31
C GLY A 127 -0.81 14.66 -5.56
N PRO A 128 -0.24 15.62 -6.31
CA PRO A 128 0.46 16.76 -5.70
C PRO A 128 -0.45 17.71 -4.90
N GLN A 129 -1.74 17.77 -5.23
CA GLN A 129 -2.77 18.57 -4.54
C GLN A 129 -3.65 17.68 -3.67
N SER A 130 -3.06 17.05 -2.67
CA SER A 130 -3.72 16.07 -1.80
C SER A 130 -4.94 16.60 -1.05
N SER A 131 -5.03 17.91 -0.82
CA SER A 131 -6.08 18.53 0.00
C SER A 131 -7.48 18.34 -0.56
N GLU A 132 -7.70 18.40 -1.88
CA GLU A 132 -9.03 18.23 -2.48
C GLU A 132 -9.56 16.82 -2.26
N LEU A 133 -8.80 15.79 -2.63
CA LEU A 133 -9.22 14.40 -2.45
C LEU A 133 -9.50 14.09 -0.98
N ILE A 134 -8.61 14.50 -0.07
CA ILE A 134 -8.76 14.25 1.37
C ILE A 134 -10.00 14.95 1.93
N ALA A 135 -10.27 16.19 1.50
CA ALA A 135 -11.46 16.93 1.91
C ALA A 135 -12.76 16.25 1.44
N GLU A 136 -12.82 15.85 0.15
CA GLU A 136 -14.00 15.21 -0.42
C GLU A 136 -14.19 13.76 0.12
N LEU A 137 -13.12 13.03 0.37
CA LEU A 137 -13.17 11.73 1.05
C LEU A 137 -13.73 11.89 2.49
N GLY A 138 -13.26 12.91 3.21
CA GLY A 138 -13.77 13.26 4.53
C GLY A 138 -15.24 13.66 4.50
N PHE A 139 -15.66 14.43 3.50
CA PHE A 139 -17.06 14.78 3.28
C PHE A 139 -17.92 13.56 2.96
N PHE A 140 -17.48 12.70 2.03
CA PHE A 140 -18.16 11.44 1.70
C PHE A 140 -18.36 10.57 2.92
N TRP A 141 -17.31 10.41 3.74
CA TRP A 141 -17.42 9.63 4.98
C TRP A 141 -18.41 10.24 5.97
N ASN A 142 -18.26 11.52 6.33
CA ASN A 142 -19.04 12.15 7.37
C ASN A 142 -20.51 12.38 6.99
N SER A 143 -20.75 12.79 5.74
CA SER A 143 -22.08 13.13 5.29
C SER A 143 -22.95 11.89 5.08
N TRP A 144 -22.34 10.78 4.66
CA TRP A 144 -23.09 9.62 4.21
C TRP A 144 -22.53 8.26 4.72
N ALA A 145 -21.29 7.88 4.40
CA ALA A 145 -20.81 6.50 4.57
C ALA A 145 -20.86 6.02 6.03
N CYS A 146 -20.47 6.84 6.99
CA CYS A 146 -20.50 6.48 8.42
C CYS A 146 -21.90 6.16 8.93
N LYS A 147 -22.95 6.69 8.28
CA LYS A 147 -24.35 6.52 8.68
C LYS A 147 -24.99 5.24 8.12
N GLN A 148 -24.38 4.61 7.14
CA GLN A 148 -24.94 3.43 6.45
C GLN A 148 -24.85 2.14 7.27
N ARG A 149 -24.01 2.07 8.30
CA ARG A 149 -23.76 0.90 9.17
C ARG A 149 -23.19 -0.34 8.46
N ASN A 150 -23.05 -0.31 7.15
CA ASN A 150 -22.61 -1.47 6.34
C ASN A 150 -21.44 -1.17 5.40
N ILE A 151 -20.81 -0.01 5.53
CA ILE A 151 -19.64 0.37 4.72
C ILE A 151 -18.35 0.05 5.49
N ILE A 152 -17.39 -0.57 4.81
CA ILE A 152 -16.00 -0.64 5.24
C ILE A 152 -15.19 0.15 4.22
N LEU A 153 -14.69 1.31 4.61
CA LEU A 153 -13.78 2.10 3.81
C LEU A 153 -12.36 1.74 4.21
N VAL A 154 -11.58 1.24 3.27
CA VAL A 154 -10.16 0.91 3.44
C VAL A 154 -9.35 1.84 2.57
N VAL A 155 -8.42 2.57 3.18
CA VAL A 155 -7.43 3.37 2.48
C VAL A 155 -6.04 2.80 2.72
N CYS A 156 -5.24 2.69 1.67
CA CYS A 156 -3.91 2.10 1.72
C CYS A 156 -2.86 3.05 1.14
N GLY A 157 -1.64 2.99 1.68
CA GLY A 157 -0.52 3.73 1.11
C GLY A 157 0.84 3.23 1.56
N SER A 158 1.79 3.24 0.63
CA SER A 158 3.19 2.87 0.87
C SER A 158 4.05 4.07 1.34
N ALA A 159 3.65 5.29 1.03
CA ALA A 159 4.29 6.52 1.51
C ALA A 159 3.90 6.79 2.98
N THR A 160 4.61 6.13 3.90
CA THR A 160 4.28 6.12 5.34
C THR A 160 4.20 7.53 5.92
N SER A 161 5.15 8.41 5.62
CA SER A 161 5.12 9.81 6.10
C SER A 161 3.89 10.55 5.63
N TRP A 162 3.54 10.43 4.34
CA TRP A 162 2.34 11.05 3.78
C TRP A 162 1.06 10.53 4.46
N MET A 163 0.96 9.20 4.66
CA MET A 163 -0.18 8.58 5.35
C MET A 163 -0.29 9.06 6.79
N LEU A 164 0.84 9.17 7.49
CA LEU A 164 0.87 9.71 8.84
C LEU A 164 0.39 11.16 8.89
N ASP A 165 0.86 12.02 7.99
CA ASP A 165 0.59 13.46 8.02
C ASP A 165 -0.81 13.82 7.52
N ASN A 166 -1.34 13.09 6.51
CA ASN A 166 -2.60 13.45 5.85
C ASN A 166 -3.80 12.61 6.32
N VAL A 167 -3.56 11.40 6.88
CA VAL A 167 -4.64 10.47 7.22
C VAL A 167 -4.66 10.12 8.71
N ILE A 168 -3.50 9.90 9.34
CA ILE A 168 -3.39 9.23 10.64
C ILE A 168 -3.17 10.18 11.81
N ARG A 169 -2.41 11.28 11.64
CA ARG A 169 -2.06 12.22 12.70
C ARG A 169 -3.21 13.21 12.99
N GLU A 170 -3.14 13.82 14.16
CA GLU A 170 -4.17 14.70 14.74
C GLU A 170 -4.55 15.91 13.88
N TYR A 171 -3.67 16.33 12.99
CA TYR A 171 -3.90 17.46 12.07
C TYR A 171 -4.41 17.04 10.68
N GLY A 172 -4.49 15.73 10.41
CA GLY A 172 -5.04 15.23 9.14
C GLY A 172 -6.57 15.33 9.09
N GLY A 173 -7.13 15.73 7.96
CA GLY A 173 -8.59 15.90 7.78
C GLY A 173 -9.43 14.64 8.07
N LEU A 174 -8.78 13.46 8.18
CA LEU A 174 -9.42 12.16 8.42
C LEU A 174 -9.14 11.56 9.81
N TYR A 175 -8.26 12.16 10.61
CA TYR A 175 -7.75 11.60 11.87
C TYR A 175 -8.84 11.07 12.82
N SER A 176 -9.80 11.90 13.18
CA SER A 176 -10.86 11.53 14.14
C SER A 176 -11.92 10.57 13.56
N ARG A 177 -11.79 10.19 12.30
CA ARG A 177 -12.77 9.37 11.56
C ARG A 177 -12.35 7.93 11.39
N LEU A 178 -11.05 7.66 11.56
CA LEU A 178 -10.52 6.29 11.49
C LEU A 178 -11.02 5.48 12.67
N THR A 179 -11.63 4.35 12.39
CA THR A 179 -12.00 3.37 13.41
C THR A 179 -10.87 2.39 13.68
N MET A 180 -9.94 2.25 12.71
CA MET A 180 -8.75 1.42 12.85
C MET A 180 -7.57 1.97 12.06
N LYS A 181 -6.38 1.80 12.63
CA LYS A 181 -5.07 2.09 12.00
C LYS A 181 -4.25 0.82 12.05
N MET A 182 -3.82 0.33 10.89
CA MET A 182 -3.04 -0.90 10.77
C MET A 182 -1.70 -0.60 10.10
N GLN A 183 -0.62 -0.71 10.86
CA GLN A 183 0.73 -0.66 10.30
C GLN A 183 1.17 -2.06 9.94
N LEU A 184 1.37 -2.32 8.64
CA LEU A 184 1.85 -3.62 8.19
C LEU A 184 3.38 -3.61 8.15
N HIS A 185 3.98 -4.47 8.98
CA HIS A 185 5.42 -4.63 9.09
C HIS A 185 5.94 -5.73 8.13
N PRO A 186 7.24 -5.76 7.80
CA PRO A 186 7.87 -6.94 7.20
C PRO A 186 7.60 -8.20 8.04
N PHE A 187 7.74 -9.37 7.43
CA PHE A 187 7.64 -10.63 8.16
C PHE A 187 8.68 -10.71 9.27
N THR A 188 8.29 -11.31 10.39
CA THR A 188 9.20 -11.74 11.43
C THR A 188 10.02 -12.93 10.96
N LEU A 189 11.12 -13.28 11.67
CA LEU A 189 11.90 -14.49 11.35
C LEU A 189 11.05 -15.76 11.39
N GLY A 190 10.08 -15.84 12.32
CA GLY A 190 9.16 -16.98 12.39
C GLY A 190 8.24 -17.07 11.18
N GLU A 191 7.71 -15.95 10.71
CA GLU A 191 6.91 -15.90 9.47
C GLU A 191 7.77 -16.20 8.24
N CYS A 192 9.03 -15.78 8.19
CA CYS A 192 9.97 -16.16 7.14
C CYS A 192 10.25 -17.66 7.15
N GLU A 193 10.46 -18.28 8.34
CA GLU A 193 10.64 -19.74 8.45
C GLU A 193 9.42 -20.48 7.90
N GLN A 194 8.20 -20.03 8.24
CA GLN A 194 6.96 -20.60 7.70
C GLN A 194 6.87 -20.40 6.18
N TYR A 195 7.17 -19.20 5.70
CA TYR A 195 7.17 -18.87 4.27
C TYR A 195 8.06 -19.79 3.45
N TYR A 196 9.30 -20.03 3.92
CA TYR A 196 10.24 -20.90 3.22
C TYR A 196 9.83 -22.37 3.28
N LYS A 197 9.28 -22.84 4.40
CA LYS A 197 8.74 -24.20 4.53
C LYS A 197 7.57 -24.46 3.56
N ASP A 198 6.62 -23.53 3.49
CA ASP A 198 5.44 -23.68 2.63
C ASP A 198 5.77 -23.67 1.13
N ARG A 199 7.00 -23.26 0.77
CA ARG A 199 7.51 -23.21 -0.61
C ARG A 199 8.64 -24.21 -0.89
N ASP A 200 8.79 -25.21 -0.03
CA ASP A 200 9.79 -26.28 -0.17
C ASP A 200 11.26 -25.78 -0.23
N PHE A 201 11.58 -24.69 0.46
CA PHE A 201 12.95 -24.30 0.68
C PHE A 201 13.56 -25.09 1.82
N HIS A 202 14.76 -25.63 1.61
CA HIS A 202 15.52 -26.40 2.60
C HIS A 202 16.56 -25.56 3.35
N PHE A 203 16.25 -24.28 3.63
CA PHE A 203 17.14 -23.39 4.35
C PHE A 203 17.22 -23.76 5.85
N SER A 204 18.45 -23.83 6.35
CA SER A 204 18.69 -23.87 7.79
C SER A 204 18.24 -22.54 8.45
N ARG A 205 18.04 -22.53 9.77
CA ARG A 205 17.73 -21.30 10.50
C ARG A 205 18.81 -20.23 10.35
N TYR A 206 20.07 -20.63 10.20
CA TYR A 206 21.16 -19.70 9.91
C TYR A 206 20.99 -19.04 8.53
N GLU A 207 20.71 -19.83 7.49
CA GLU A 207 20.44 -19.30 6.15
C GLU A 207 19.19 -18.41 6.12
N ILE A 208 18.14 -18.76 6.87
CA ILE A 208 16.95 -17.90 7.02
C ILE A 208 17.33 -16.56 7.65
N ALA A 209 18.19 -16.54 8.68
CA ALA A 209 18.68 -15.30 9.28
C ALA A 209 19.51 -14.47 8.28
N LEU A 210 20.39 -15.10 7.49
CA LEU A 210 21.15 -14.44 6.43
C LEU A 210 20.22 -13.86 5.34
N ALA A 211 19.24 -14.64 4.89
CA ALA A 211 18.22 -14.18 3.94
C ALA A 211 17.45 -12.98 4.49
N TYR A 212 17.09 -13.03 5.78
CA TYR A 212 16.42 -11.91 6.46
C TYR A 212 17.28 -10.65 6.51
N MET A 213 18.57 -10.78 6.80
CA MET A 213 19.52 -9.65 6.76
C MET A 213 19.62 -9.02 5.38
N ALA A 214 19.55 -9.82 4.31
CA ALA A 214 19.64 -9.34 2.93
C ALA A 214 18.32 -8.76 2.40
N LEU A 215 17.17 -9.40 2.69
CA LEU A 215 15.86 -9.11 2.09
C LEU A 215 14.90 -8.40 3.05
N GLY A 216 15.22 -8.33 4.34
CA GLY A 216 14.46 -7.59 5.36
C GLY A 216 13.07 -8.18 5.66
N GLY A 217 12.82 -9.47 5.38
CA GLY A 217 11.53 -10.12 5.61
C GLY A 217 10.40 -9.55 4.73
N ILE A 218 10.73 -9.01 3.57
CA ILE A 218 9.76 -8.43 2.64
C ILE A 218 9.30 -9.51 1.66
N PRO A 219 8.00 -9.87 1.67
CA PRO A 219 7.47 -10.98 0.87
C PRO A 219 7.86 -10.91 -0.60
N TYR A 220 7.73 -9.74 -1.21
CA TYR A 220 8.09 -9.54 -2.62
C TYR A 220 9.54 -9.92 -2.95
N TYR A 221 10.49 -9.59 -2.07
CA TYR A 221 11.90 -9.96 -2.30
C TYR A 221 12.15 -11.42 -2.00
N MET A 222 11.39 -12.01 -1.07
CA MET A 222 11.45 -13.43 -0.78
C MET A 222 10.92 -14.27 -1.94
N ASP A 223 9.89 -13.78 -2.66
CA ASP A 223 9.36 -14.43 -3.88
C ASP A 223 10.37 -14.47 -5.06
N LEU A 224 11.43 -13.67 -5.03
CA LEU A 224 12.49 -13.71 -6.03
C LEU A 224 13.46 -14.90 -5.84
N LEU A 225 13.45 -15.52 -4.66
CA LEU A 225 14.27 -16.68 -4.37
C LEU A 225 13.73 -17.95 -5.06
N ARG A 226 14.62 -18.84 -5.41
CA ARG A 226 14.30 -20.14 -6.00
C ARG A 226 14.73 -21.27 -5.07
N ASN A 227 13.86 -22.25 -4.85
CA ASN A 227 14.12 -23.38 -3.94
C ASN A 227 15.08 -24.45 -4.55
N ASP A 228 15.33 -24.38 -5.86
CA ASP A 228 16.31 -25.22 -6.57
C ASP A 228 17.75 -24.69 -6.48
N ARG A 229 18.01 -23.65 -5.69
CA ARG A 229 19.31 -22.98 -5.53
C ARG A 229 19.67 -22.79 -4.07
N THR A 230 20.97 -22.76 -3.80
CA THR A 230 21.50 -22.35 -2.50
C THR A 230 21.18 -20.87 -2.22
N LEU A 231 21.22 -20.46 -0.95
CA LEU A 231 21.01 -19.05 -0.59
C LEU A 231 22.05 -18.14 -1.27
N ALA A 232 23.32 -18.56 -1.31
CA ALA A 232 24.40 -17.78 -1.93
C ALA A 232 24.16 -17.56 -3.43
N GLU A 233 23.74 -18.59 -4.17
CA GLU A 233 23.39 -18.47 -5.59
C GLU A 233 22.17 -17.56 -5.81
N ASN A 234 21.18 -17.65 -4.95
CA ASN A 234 20.01 -16.76 -4.98
C ASN A 234 20.42 -15.30 -4.78
N ILE A 235 21.23 -15.01 -3.76
CA ILE A 235 21.73 -13.66 -3.47
C ILE A 235 22.55 -13.13 -4.64
N ASP A 236 23.46 -13.93 -5.21
CA ASP A 236 24.24 -13.56 -6.39
C ASP A 236 23.34 -13.17 -7.58
N GLN A 237 22.32 -13.98 -7.85
CA GLN A 237 21.36 -13.69 -8.93
C GLN A 237 20.59 -12.40 -8.71
N ILE A 238 20.06 -12.20 -7.49
CA ILE A 238 19.16 -11.09 -7.19
C ILE A 238 19.90 -9.75 -7.13
N PHE A 239 21.09 -9.72 -6.53
CA PHE A 239 21.80 -8.46 -6.28
C PHE A 239 22.86 -8.10 -7.34
N PHE A 240 23.48 -9.10 -7.97
CA PHE A 240 24.61 -8.85 -8.87
C PHE A 240 24.30 -9.14 -10.34
N LYS A 241 23.42 -10.10 -10.63
CA LYS A 241 23.11 -10.49 -12.02
C LYS A 241 21.77 -9.96 -12.51
N ASN A 242 20.82 -9.63 -11.61
CA ASN A 242 19.51 -9.15 -12.00
C ASN A 242 19.41 -7.62 -11.86
N PRO A 243 19.39 -6.86 -12.98
CA PRO A 243 19.32 -5.40 -12.95
C PRO A 243 18.02 -4.84 -12.32
N GLN A 244 16.96 -5.66 -12.21
CA GLN A 244 15.68 -5.24 -11.65
C GLN A 244 15.78 -4.76 -10.18
N ILE A 245 16.64 -5.37 -9.36
CA ILE A 245 16.84 -4.92 -7.97
C ILE A 245 17.58 -3.59 -7.90
N LYS A 246 18.51 -3.34 -8.81
CA LYS A 246 19.20 -2.04 -8.87
C LYS A 246 18.23 -0.92 -9.22
N GLN A 247 17.37 -1.15 -10.21
CA GLN A 247 16.33 -0.21 -10.59
C GLN A 247 15.28 -0.01 -9.48
N GLU A 248 14.93 -1.09 -8.77
CA GLU A 248 14.04 -1.03 -7.62
C GLU A 248 14.58 -0.17 -6.48
N PHE A 249 15.88 -0.20 -6.22
CA PHE A 249 16.52 0.66 -5.23
C PHE A 249 16.28 2.14 -5.58
N GLU A 250 16.51 2.53 -6.81
CA GLU A 250 16.26 3.88 -7.31
C GLU A 250 14.77 4.26 -7.20
N ASP A 251 13.87 3.37 -7.62
CA ASP A 251 12.41 3.59 -7.59
C ASP A 251 11.87 3.74 -6.16
N VAL A 252 12.39 2.99 -5.20
CA VAL A 252 12.00 3.10 -3.79
C VAL A 252 12.38 4.46 -3.23
N TYR A 253 13.59 4.95 -3.51
CA TYR A 253 14.03 6.26 -3.04
C TYR A 253 13.25 7.39 -3.72
N MET A 254 13.03 7.32 -5.03
CA MET A 254 12.22 8.28 -5.76
C MET A 254 10.76 8.32 -5.29
N GLY A 255 10.21 7.18 -4.91
CA GLY A 255 8.84 7.09 -4.39
C GLY A 255 8.65 7.58 -2.96
N LEU A 256 9.70 7.52 -2.13
CA LEU A 256 9.64 7.88 -0.71
C LEU A 256 10.00 9.35 -0.43
N PHE A 257 10.86 9.95 -1.22
CA PHE A 257 11.42 11.25 -0.94
C PHE A 257 11.25 12.24 -2.10
N SER A 258 10.83 13.46 -1.77
CA SER A 258 10.68 14.56 -2.75
C SER A 258 12.02 15.02 -3.34
N SER A 259 13.15 14.79 -2.64
CA SER A 259 14.53 15.05 -3.08
C SER A 259 15.37 13.78 -2.89
N SER A 260 15.07 12.76 -3.65
CA SER A 260 15.68 11.43 -3.55
C SER A 260 17.19 11.41 -3.77
N GLU A 261 17.71 12.30 -4.62
CA GLU A 261 19.14 12.40 -4.96
C GLU A 261 20.02 12.52 -3.71
N LYS A 262 19.71 13.44 -2.80
CA LYS A 262 20.46 13.62 -1.56
C LYS A 262 20.50 12.38 -0.67
N TYR A 263 19.42 11.62 -0.63
CA TYR A 263 19.37 10.39 0.17
C TYR A 263 20.15 9.25 -0.49
N VAL A 264 20.15 9.19 -1.82
CA VAL A 264 20.97 8.25 -2.58
C VAL A 264 22.44 8.55 -2.36
N ASP A 265 22.85 9.82 -2.45
CA ASP A 265 24.23 10.26 -2.21
C ASP A 265 24.71 9.85 -0.81
N ILE A 266 23.91 10.08 0.22
CA ILE A 266 24.20 9.64 1.60
C ILE A 266 24.43 8.13 1.67
N VAL A 267 23.57 7.33 1.04
CA VAL A 267 23.68 5.87 1.08
C VAL A 267 24.89 5.38 0.30
N VAL A 268 25.17 5.98 -0.85
CA VAL A 268 26.36 5.70 -1.65
C VAL A 268 27.64 6.04 -0.86
N GLU A 269 27.66 7.17 -0.17
CA GLU A 269 28.80 7.56 0.64
C GLU A 269 29.01 6.62 1.84
N LEU A 270 27.93 6.32 2.57
CA LEU A 270 27.97 5.31 3.65
C LEU A 270 28.48 3.95 3.17
N GLY A 271 28.12 3.54 1.95
CA GLY A 271 28.58 2.26 1.35
C GLY A 271 30.07 2.17 1.11
N LYS A 272 30.78 3.30 1.02
CA LYS A 272 32.26 3.35 0.88
C LYS A 272 32.99 3.15 2.22
N HIS A 273 32.29 3.29 3.35
CA HIS A 273 32.88 3.28 4.69
C HIS A 273 32.47 2.04 5.50
N LYS A 274 33.40 1.11 5.67
CA LYS A 274 33.17 -0.19 6.34
C LYS A 274 32.59 -0.06 7.77
N TYR A 275 32.92 1.01 8.49
CA TYR A 275 32.55 1.21 9.88
C TYR A 275 31.44 2.26 10.07
N GLY A 276 30.84 2.70 8.95
CA GLY A 276 29.85 3.78 8.96
C GLY A 276 30.50 5.17 9.07
N MET A 277 29.65 6.19 9.17
CA MET A 277 30.06 7.60 9.30
C MET A 277 29.23 8.31 10.35
N THR A 278 29.81 9.28 11.02
CA THR A 278 29.09 10.21 11.88
C THR A 278 28.26 11.19 11.04
N ARG A 279 27.24 11.82 11.65
CA ARG A 279 26.44 12.85 10.98
C ARG A 279 27.30 14.01 10.43
N LYS A 280 28.38 14.37 11.13
CA LYS A 280 29.29 15.44 10.70
C LYS A 280 30.06 15.03 9.45
N GLU A 281 30.64 13.82 9.46
CA GLU A 281 31.38 13.28 8.31
C GLU A 281 30.48 13.16 7.06
N ILE A 282 29.20 12.77 7.21
CA ILE A 282 28.24 12.74 6.10
C ILE A 282 27.92 14.16 5.59
N ALA A 283 27.86 15.15 6.47
CA ALA A 283 27.57 16.53 6.07
C ALA A 283 28.74 17.23 5.40
N ASP A 284 29.96 16.78 5.69
CA ASP A 284 31.20 17.32 5.16
C ASP A 284 31.65 16.63 3.84
N ALA A 285 31.06 15.47 3.50
CA ALA A 285 31.31 14.70 2.28
C ALA A 285 30.39 15.13 1.13
#